data_a49299c6ab8c437ee9848678ef4e4000
#
_entry.id   a49299c6ab8c437ee9848678ef4e4000
#
_cell.length_a   1.000
_cell.length_b   1.000
_cell.length_c   1.000
_cell.angle_alpha   90.00
_cell.angle_beta   90.00
_cell.angle_gamma   90.00
#
_symmetry.space_group_name_H-M   'P 1'
#
loop_
_entity.id
_entity.type
_entity.pdbx_description
1 polymer ?
#
loop_
_entity_poly.entity_id
_entity_poly.type
_entity_poly.pdbx_seq_one_letter_code
_entity_poly.pdbx_strand_id
1 'polypeptide(L)'
;MSHFGSRSRPVSMNTIEAIIIGGGYGGVTVAKGLDPLADVVLIEQKDQFVHHAAALRAAVDSVWEQSIFMPYTNLLSHGEVVKGTVSKVEGTTVHVFGREPIEADYVVLATGSSYPFPAKSSPYKSGVAKARLEQLHENLGRARSAMVVGGGTVGIELTGELANAFPDLEITIVEKGDEILSTPGYSPGLRAEISEQLAQLGVRVITGSELAYLPPQNVGDLAHFMVETKNGDAIEGDIWFQCYGARPVTGFLSGTAFEPLLHPNGTIAVEPTLRVKGHDNVYAVGDITDVRESKRADAARQQARVVIANISAQLEGEDPDTTYEPTKEWVILPLGPTMGASQLLDSDGAVRILGAEQTAEIKGTDLMVSVIRSQLNLP
;
A
#
# COMPACT_ATOMS: atom_id res chain seq x y z
N MET A 1 28.59 9.29 -14.02
CA MET A 1 28.91 8.07 -14.79
C MET A 1 29.58 7.12 -13.83
N SER A 2 28.82 6.26 -13.15
CA SER A 2 29.39 5.18 -12.33
C SER A 2 29.56 3.97 -13.21
N HIS A 3 30.80 3.53 -13.38
CA HIS A 3 31.17 2.31 -14.08
C HIS A 3 30.59 1.12 -13.29
N PHE A 4 29.61 0.44 -13.87
CA PHE A 4 29.37 -0.97 -13.56
C PHE A 4 30.51 -1.75 -14.24
N GLY A 5 31.48 -2.15 -13.43
CA GLY A 5 32.44 -3.15 -13.86
C GLY A 5 31.70 -4.43 -14.16
N SER A 6 31.85 -4.95 -15.38
CA SER A 6 31.49 -6.32 -15.71
C SER A 6 32.30 -7.22 -14.76
N ARG A 7 31.67 -7.68 -13.68
CA ARG A 7 32.20 -8.81 -12.93
C ARG A 7 31.99 -10.03 -13.82
N SER A 8 33.03 -10.43 -14.55
CA SER A 8 33.16 -11.78 -15.05
C SER A 8 33.19 -12.68 -13.81
N ARG A 9 32.03 -13.22 -13.41
CA ARG A 9 31.95 -14.26 -12.39
C ARG A 9 32.73 -15.48 -12.89
N PRO A 10 33.57 -16.11 -12.05
CA PRO A 10 34.04 -17.44 -12.36
C PRO A 10 32.82 -18.36 -12.45
N VAL A 11 32.77 -19.22 -13.43
CA VAL A 11 31.81 -20.32 -13.59
C VAL A 11 31.96 -21.22 -12.37
N SER A 12 31.16 -20.96 -11.31
CA SER A 12 31.08 -21.81 -10.12
C SER A 12 29.61 -22.05 -9.80
N MET A 13 29.23 -23.31 -9.87
CA MET A 13 28.01 -23.96 -9.37
C MET A 13 26.72 -23.10 -9.48
N ASN A 14 25.68 -23.65 -10.08
CA ASN A 14 24.34 -23.07 -10.25
C ASN A 14 23.88 -22.31 -9.00
N THR A 15 24.17 -21.02 -8.94
CA THR A 15 23.60 -20.15 -7.93
C THR A 15 22.20 -19.79 -8.45
N ILE A 16 21.18 -20.19 -7.71
CA ILE A 16 19.79 -19.93 -8.06
C ILE A 16 19.54 -18.44 -7.90
N GLU A 17 19.00 -17.82 -8.94
CA GLU A 17 18.69 -16.39 -8.98
C GLU A 17 17.20 -16.15 -8.80
N ALA A 18 16.84 -15.32 -7.82
CA ALA A 18 15.46 -14.91 -7.56
C ALA A 18 15.29 -13.39 -7.73
N ILE A 19 14.45 -12.98 -8.68
CA ILE A 19 14.13 -11.57 -8.91
C ILE A 19 12.81 -11.23 -8.25
N ILE A 20 12.81 -10.23 -7.36
CA ILE A 20 11.63 -9.67 -6.74
C ILE A 20 11.36 -8.29 -7.37
N ILE A 21 10.16 -8.09 -7.92
CA ILE A 21 9.76 -6.85 -8.58
C ILE A 21 8.83 -6.06 -7.67
N GLY A 22 9.34 -4.95 -7.10
CA GLY A 22 8.61 -4.08 -6.17
C GLY A 22 9.08 -4.22 -4.74
N GLY A 23 9.56 -3.12 -4.16
CA GLY A 23 10.13 -3.03 -2.81
C GLY A 23 9.12 -2.58 -1.74
N GLY A 24 7.82 -2.92 -1.89
CA GLY A 24 6.80 -2.70 -0.86
C GLY A 24 6.84 -3.77 0.25
N TYR A 25 5.80 -3.81 1.11
CA TYR A 25 5.73 -4.71 2.27
C TYR A 25 5.92 -6.19 1.90
N GLY A 26 5.26 -6.67 0.85
CA GLY A 26 5.40 -8.04 0.38
C GLY A 26 6.79 -8.30 -0.19
N GLY A 27 7.26 -7.43 -1.10
CA GLY A 27 8.53 -7.61 -1.78
C GLY A 27 9.74 -7.61 -0.85
N VAL A 28 9.82 -6.68 0.12
CA VAL A 28 10.91 -6.68 1.11
C VAL A 28 10.87 -7.92 2.01
N THR A 29 9.66 -8.45 2.30
CA THR A 29 9.53 -9.68 3.08
C THR A 29 10.03 -10.88 2.29
N VAL A 30 9.65 -11.03 1.02
CA VAL A 30 10.14 -12.11 0.15
C VAL A 30 11.66 -12.00 -0.03
N ALA A 31 12.15 -10.82 -0.40
CA ALA A 31 13.57 -10.60 -0.64
C ALA A 31 14.43 -10.98 0.57
N LYS A 32 14.04 -10.50 1.75
CA LYS A 32 14.74 -10.81 3.00
C LYS A 32 14.66 -12.31 3.37
N GLY A 33 13.53 -12.96 3.12
CA GLY A 33 13.35 -14.39 3.42
C GLY A 33 14.13 -15.31 2.50
N LEU A 34 14.31 -14.93 1.23
CA LEU A 34 15.09 -15.70 0.26
C LEU A 34 16.59 -15.37 0.25
N ASP A 35 17.01 -14.22 0.80
CA ASP A 35 18.42 -13.76 0.80
C ASP A 35 19.43 -14.79 1.35
N PRO A 36 19.11 -15.62 2.37
CA PRO A 36 20.01 -16.70 2.80
C PRO A 36 20.04 -17.92 1.88
N LEU A 37 19.09 -18.05 0.94
CA LEU A 37 18.83 -19.27 0.16
C LEU A 37 19.18 -19.14 -1.33
N ALA A 38 19.18 -17.92 -1.87
CA ALA A 38 19.36 -17.66 -3.29
C ALA A 38 20.09 -16.32 -3.52
N ASP A 39 20.60 -16.10 -4.74
CA ASP A 39 21.05 -14.79 -5.18
C ASP A 39 19.81 -13.90 -5.44
N VAL A 40 19.50 -13.03 -4.52
CA VAL A 40 18.31 -12.17 -4.56
C VAL A 40 18.60 -10.84 -5.21
N VAL A 41 17.80 -10.47 -6.22
CA VAL A 41 17.77 -9.13 -6.81
C VAL A 41 16.39 -8.51 -6.58
N LEU A 42 16.29 -7.51 -5.70
CA LEU A 42 15.08 -6.72 -5.50
C LEU A 42 15.11 -5.50 -6.41
N ILE A 43 14.20 -5.43 -7.39
CA ILE A 43 14.08 -4.30 -8.31
C ILE A 43 12.99 -3.36 -7.83
N GLU A 44 13.35 -2.12 -7.49
CA GLU A 44 12.40 -1.09 -7.04
C GLU A 44 12.64 0.23 -7.78
N GLN A 45 11.56 0.86 -8.22
CA GLN A 45 11.61 2.14 -8.95
C GLN A 45 11.87 3.34 -8.04
N LYS A 46 11.48 3.26 -6.76
CA LYS A 46 11.71 4.31 -5.76
C LYS A 46 13.11 4.19 -5.17
N ASP A 47 13.65 5.30 -4.69
CA ASP A 47 14.96 5.33 -4.04
C ASP A 47 14.91 4.95 -2.57
N GLN A 48 13.72 4.88 -1.99
CA GLN A 48 13.50 4.50 -0.60
C GLN A 48 12.20 3.69 -0.46
N PHE A 49 12.15 2.83 0.54
CA PHE A 49 10.90 2.25 1.01
C PHE A 49 9.98 3.36 1.51
N VAL A 50 8.70 3.28 1.15
CA VAL A 50 7.69 4.22 1.63
C VAL A 50 6.73 3.50 2.55
N HIS A 51 6.69 3.90 3.81
CA HIS A 51 5.78 3.37 4.80
C HIS A 51 4.38 3.99 4.68
N HIS A 52 3.58 3.45 3.78
CA HIS A 52 2.27 4.01 3.42
C HIS A 52 1.27 4.02 4.58
N ALA A 53 1.39 3.12 5.57
CA ALA A 53 0.49 3.12 6.72
C ALA A 53 0.61 4.39 7.59
N ALA A 54 1.75 5.09 7.54
CA ALA A 54 1.97 6.36 8.22
C ALA A 54 1.92 7.58 7.26
N ALA A 55 1.65 7.37 5.97
CA ALA A 55 1.66 8.44 4.98
C ALA A 55 0.60 9.51 5.24
N LEU A 56 -0.55 9.14 5.81
CA LEU A 56 -1.62 10.08 6.10
C LEU A 56 -1.25 11.02 7.26
N ARG A 57 -0.53 10.55 8.27
CA ARG A 57 0.03 11.42 9.31
C ARG A 57 1.14 12.30 8.78
N ALA A 58 2.04 11.76 7.96
CA ALA A 58 3.06 12.58 7.30
C ALA A 58 2.47 13.64 6.35
N ALA A 59 1.24 13.46 5.90
CA ALA A 59 0.51 14.45 5.10
C ALA A 59 0.07 15.68 5.90
N VAL A 60 -0.02 15.58 7.23
CA VAL A 60 -0.49 16.66 8.13
C VAL A 60 0.55 17.10 9.16
N ASP A 61 1.61 16.31 9.35
CA ASP A 61 2.67 16.56 10.33
C ASP A 61 4.05 16.31 9.71
N SER A 62 4.81 17.38 9.50
CA SER A 62 6.12 17.36 8.86
C SER A 62 7.18 16.56 9.65
N VAL A 63 7.02 16.38 10.94
CA VAL A 63 7.91 15.55 11.78
C VAL A 63 7.89 14.10 11.31
N TRP A 64 6.77 13.63 10.77
CA TRP A 64 6.60 12.26 10.28
C TRP A 64 7.22 11.98 8.90
N GLU A 65 7.59 12.99 8.14
CA GLU A 65 8.19 12.80 6.81
C GLU A 65 9.43 11.91 6.85
N GLN A 66 10.28 12.07 7.86
CA GLN A 66 11.49 11.25 8.02
C GLN A 66 11.16 9.80 8.39
N SER A 67 10.01 9.57 9.00
CA SER A 67 9.59 8.25 9.46
C SER A 67 9.01 7.38 8.37
N ILE A 68 8.49 7.97 7.28
CA ILE A 68 7.87 7.21 6.19
C ILE A 68 8.82 6.84 5.06
N PHE A 69 9.94 7.58 4.88
CA PHE A 69 10.94 7.30 3.85
C PHE A 69 12.15 6.61 4.48
N MET A 70 12.30 5.32 4.20
CA MET A 70 13.30 4.46 4.82
C MET A 70 14.26 3.89 3.77
N PRO A 71 15.59 3.92 3.98
CA PRO A 71 16.55 3.38 3.03
C PRO A 71 16.51 1.85 2.99
N TYR A 72 16.87 1.26 1.84
CA TYR A 72 17.05 -0.19 1.67
C TYR A 72 18.46 -0.68 2.04
N THR A 73 19.33 0.17 2.55
CA THR A 73 20.79 -0.06 2.66
C THR A 73 21.20 -1.32 3.41
N ASN A 74 20.41 -1.76 4.38
CA ASN A 74 20.71 -2.93 5.21
C ASN A 74 19.69 -4.07 5.03
N LEU A 75 18.86 -4.00 3.98
CA LEU A 75 17.77 -4.95 3.80
C LEU A 75 18.28 -6.37 3.57
N LEU A 76 19.25 -6.54 2.68
CA LEU A 76 19.82 -7.82 2.27
C LEU A 76 21.27 -7.94 2.74
N SER A 77 21.70 -9.17 3.05
CA SER A 77 23.05 -9.50 3.47
C SER A 77 23.89 -10.05 2.33
N HIS A 78 23.27 -10.71 1.36
CA HIS A 78 23.91 -11.39 0.24
C HIS A 78 23.45 -10.84 -1.11
N GLY A 79 22.14 -10.60 -1.27
CA GLY A 79 21.53 -10.05 -2.47
C GLY A 79 21.72 -8.54 -2.63
N GLU A 80 21.10 -7.98 -3.64
CA GLU A 80 21.16 -6.55 -3.92
C GLU A 80 19.78 -5.91 -4.15
N VAL A 81 19.66 -4.63 -3.82
CA VAL A 81 18.52 -3.79 -4.17
C VAL A 81 18.90 -2.91 -5.35
N VAL A 82 18.25 -3.14 -6.48
CA VAL A 82 18.49 -2.45 -7.74
C VAL A 82 17.42 -1.40 -7.97
N LYS A 83 17.82 -0.14 -8.04
CA LYS A 83 16.91 0.92 -8.48
C LYS A 83 16.67 0.80 -9.98
N GLY A 84 15.42 0.52 -10.35
CA GLY A 84 15.02 0.35 -11.75
C GLY A 84 13.51 0.25 -11.90
N THR A 85 13.04 0.55 -13.12
CA THR A 85 11.63 0.37 -13.49
C THR A 85 11.53 -0.80 -14.44
N VAL A 86 10.81 -1.85 -14.03
CA VAL A 86 10.53 -3.00 -14.91
C VAL A 86 9.52 -2.56 -15.96
N SER A 87 9.85 -2.83 -17.21
CA SER A 87 9.02 -2.49 -18.37
C SER A 87 8.22 -3.67 -18.91
N LYS A 88 8.72 -4.91 -18.70
CA LYS A 88 8.10 -6.13 -19.19
C LYS A 88 8.63 -7.35 -18.43
N VAL A 89 7.80 -8.39 -18.35
CA VAL A 89 8.20 -9.73 -17.87
C VAL A 89 7.75 -10.78 -18.89
N GLU A 90 8.64 -11.67 -19.29
CA GLU A 90 8.38 -12.77 -20.24
C GLU A 90 8.87 -14.10 -19.64
N GLY A 91 7.95 -14.89 -19.12
CA GLY A 91 8.34 -16.05 -18.30
C GLY A 91 9.12 -15.61 -17.06
N THR A 92 10.37 -16.01 -16.93
CA THR A 92 11.29 -15.58 -15.88
C THR A 92 12.31 -14.52 -16.36
N THR A 93 12.18 -14.01 -17.58
CA THR A 93 13.01 -12.93 -18.09
C THR A 93 12.41 -11.57 -17.72
N VAL A 94 13.18 -10.73 -17.05
CA VAL A 94 12.76 -9.41 -16.57
C VAL A 94 13.47 -8.31 -17.35
N HIS A 95 12.69 -7.44 -17.99
CA HIS A 95 13.17 -6.28 -18.74
C HIS A 95 13.10 -5.02 -17.88
N VAL A 96 14.23 -4.36 -17.67
CA VAL A 96 14.35 -3.12 -16.91
C VAL A 96 14.75 -1.99 -17.86
N PHE A 97 14.10 -0.84 -17.75
CA PHE A 97 14.43 0.31 -18.61
C PHE A 97 15.91 0.67 -18.57
N GLY A 98 16.52 0.74 -19.76
CA GLY A 98 17.92 1.12 -19.94
C GLY A 98 18.94 0.07 -19.47
N ARG A 99 18.54 -1.18 -19.36
CA ARG A 99 19.41 -2.31 -19.00
C ARG A 99 19.17 -3.49 -19.94
N GLU A 100 20.12 -4.41 -20.01
CA GLU A 100 19.94 -5.72 -20.63
C GLU A 100 18.91 -6.53 -19.84
N PRO A 101 18.12 -7.39 -20.48
CA PRO A 101 17.21 -8.30 -19.81
C PRO A 101 17.95 -9.21 -18.83
N ILE A 102 17.31 -9.55 -17.72
CA ILE A 102 17.84 -10.43 -16.69
C ILE A 102 17.01 -11.71 -16.69
N GLU A 103 17.66 -12.87 -16.84
CA GLU A 103 17.02 -14.17 -16.66
C GLU A 103 17.18 -14.61 -15.22
N ALA A 104 16.13 -15.17 -14.62
CA ALA A 104 16.14 -15.70 -13.28
C ALA A 104 15.54 -17.11 -13.22
N ASP A 105 15.83 -17.85 -12.16
CA ASP A 105 15.15 -19.11 -11.87
C ASP A 105 13.74 -18.88 -11.32
N TYR A 106 13.59 -17.82 -10.51
CA TYR A 106 12.29 -17.43 -9.91
C TYR A 106 12.02 -15.94 -10.06
N VAL A 107 10.76 -15.59 -10.32
CA VAL A 107 10.30 -14.19 -10.35
C VAL A 107 9.13 -14.02 -9.40
N VAL A 108 9.19 -12.99 -8.54
CA VAL A 108 8.10 -12.64 -7.64
C VAL A 108 7.57 -11.25 -7.98
N LEU A 109 6.31 -11.19 -8.41
CA LEU A 109 5.60 -9.96 -8.71
C LEU A 109 5.05 -9.36 -7.40
N ALA A 110 5.61 -8.25 -6.94
CA ALA A 110 5.28 -7.60 -5.68
C ALA A 110 5.05 -6.08 -5.83
N THR A 111 4.62 -5.64 -7.02
CA THR A 111 4.49 -4.22 -7.38
C THR A 111 3.35 -3.49 -6.67
N GLY A 112 2.45 -4.23 -6.02
CA GLY A 112 1.38 -3.66 -5.21
C GLY A 112 0.37 -2.86 -6.03
N SER A 113 -0.08 -1.72 -5.49
CA SER A 113 -1.06 -0.85 -6.13
C SER A 113 -0.65 0.62 -6.05
N SER A 114 -1.13 1.41 -7.01
CA SER A 114 -1.18 2.87 -6.91
C SER A 114 -2.44 3.33 -6.17
N TYR A 115 -2.36 4.51 -5.59
CA TYR A 115 -3.48 5.16 -4.92
C TYR A 115 -3.30 6.68 -5.00
N PRO A 116 -4.37 7.50 -4.96
CA PRO A 116 -4.25 8.94 -4.94
C PRO A 116 -3.42 9.48 -3.76
N PHE A 117 -2.72 10.58 -3.99
CA PHE A 117 -2.03 11.33 -2.95
C PHE A 117 -3.03 11.84 -1.89
N PRO A 118 -2.71 11.89 -0.59
CA PRO A 118 -1.41 11.60 0.01
C PRO A 118 -1.21 10.14 0.46
N ALA A 119 -2.21 9.26 0.33
CA ALA A 119 -2.13 7.89 0.84
C ALA A 119 -1.01 7.05 0.19
N LYS A 120 -0.73 7.29 -1.10
CA LYS A 120 0.47 6.73 -1.76
C LYS A 120 1.20 7.82 -2.53
N SER A 121 2.52 7.78 -2.47
CA SER A 121 3.39 8.69 -3.21
C SER A 121 3.79 8.08 -4.55
N SER A 122 3.53 8.80 -5.65
CA SER A 122 3.92 8.39 -7.00
C SER A 122 5.35 8.75 -7.41
N PRO A 123 5.99 9.84 -6.93
CA PRO A 123 7.35 10.17 -7.32
C PRO A 123 8.35 9.08 -6.96
N TYR A 124 9.29 8.80 -7.89
CA TYR A 124 10.35 7.80 -7.70
C TYR A 124 11.51 8.29 -6.84
N LYS A 125 11.61 9.61 -6.65
CA LYS A 125 12.60 10.26 -5.79
C LYS A 125 11.95 10.76 -4.52
N SER A 126 12.45 10.32 -3.39
CA SER A 126 11.95 10.72 -2.07
C SER A 126 11.98 12.22 -1.86
N GLY A 127 13.00 12.93 -2.37
CA GLY A 127 13.04 14.39 -2.29
C GLY A 127 11.88 15.09 -2.99
N VAL A 128 11.42 14.58 -4.14
CA VAL A 128 10.22 15.12 -4.83
C VAL A 128 8.96 14.81 -4.04
N ALA A 129 8.88 13.61 -3.45
CA ALA A 129 7.74 13.21 -2.62
C ALA A 129 7.64 14.08 -1.35
N LYS A 130 8.77 14.38 -0.69
CA LYS A 130 8.84 15.28 0.47
C LYS A 130 8.42 16.70 0.12
N ALA A 131 8.95 17.27 -0.96
CA ALA A 131 8.55 18.62 -1.41
C ALA A 131 7.02 18.72 -1.68
N ARG A 132 6.40 17.62 -2.14
CA ARG A 132 4.95 17.58 -2.30
C ARG A 132 4.19 17.53 -0.97
N LEU A 133 4.73 16.86 0.05
CA LEU A 133 4.17 16.89 1.41
C LEU A 133 4.34 18.28 2.04
N GLU A 134 5.51 18.89 1.92
CA GLU A 134 5.78 20.27 2.38
C GLU A 134 4.77 21.25 1.77
N GLN A 135 4.53 21.17 0.45
CA GLN A 135 3.51 22.00 -0.21
C GLN A 135 2.09 21.72 0.32
N LEU A 136 1.77 20.46 0.62
CA LEU A 136 0.48 20.11 1.22
C LEU A 136 0.33 20.71 2.62
N HIS A 137 1.38 20.67 3.46
CA HIS A 137 1.35 21.31 4.80
C HIS A 137 1.09 22.81 4.70
N GLU A 138 1.76 23.51 3.77
CA GLU A 138 1.52 24.94 3.53
C GLU A 138 0.09 25.22 3.09
N ASN A 139 -0.45 24.38 2.20
CA ASN A 139 -1.82 24.51 1.71
C ASN A 139 -2.85 24.29 2.84
N LEU A 140 -2.65 23.24 3.64
CA LEU A 140 -3.54 22.92 4.78
C LEU A 140 -3.53 24.02 5.84
N GLY A 141 -2.37 24.62 6.14
CA GLY A 141 -2.27 25.76 7.08
C GLY A 141 -3.02 27.02 6.64
N ARG A 142 -3.46 27.09 5.38
CA ARG A 142 -4.20 28.21 4.78
C ARG A 142 -5.66 27.87 4.45
N ALA A 143 -5.98 26.58 4.34
CA ALA A 143 -7.34 26.11 4.06
C ALA A 143 -8.27 26.36 5.25
N ARG A 144 -9.53 26.67 5.00
CA ARG A 144 -10.60 26.75 5.97
C ARG A 144 -11.52 25.53 5.91
N SER A 145 -11.56 24.89 4.75
CA SER A 145 -12.43 23.73 4.54
C SER A 145 -11.76 22.68 3.68
N ALA A 146 -11.99 21.40 4.01
CA ALA A 146 -11.48 20.25 3.27
C ALA A 146 -12.62 19.29 2.93
N MET A 147 -12.60 18.76 1.70
CA MET A 147 -13.50 17.71 1.25
C MET A 147 -12.73 16.40 1.08
N VAL A 148 -13.18 15.35 1.75
CA VAL A 148 -12.67 13.98 1.63
C VAL A 148 -13.67 13.15 0.85
N VAL A 149 -13.31 12.70 -0.34
CA VAL A 149 -14.18 11.90 -1.20
C VAL A 149 -13.86 10.41 -1.02
N GLY A 150 -14.80 9.70 -0.40
CA GLY A 150 -14.70 8.29 -0.01
C GLY A 150 -14.62 8.11 1.50
N GLY A 151 -15.64 7.48 2.07
CA GLY A 151 -15.78 7.13 3.50
C GLY A 151 -15.26 5.73 3.85
N GLY A 152 -14.30 5.20 3.09
CA GLY A 152 -13.56 3.98 3.40
C GLY A 152 -12.47 4.20 4.43
N THR A 153 -11.67 3.15 4.74
CA THR A 153 -10.62 3.22 5.78
C THR A 153 -9.63 4.37 5.56
N VAL A 154 -9.20 4.60 4.32
CA VAL A 154 -8.25 5.67 3.98
C VAL A 154 -8.85 7.07 4.23
N GLY A 155 -10.11 7.28 3.81
CA GLY A 155 -10.77 8.58 4.03
C GLY A 155 -11.03 8.86 5.49
N ILE A 156 -11.42 7.85 6.25
CA ILE A 156 -11.64 7.95 7.71
C ILE A 156 -10.32 8.26 8.43
N GLU A 157 -9.24 7.52 8.17
CA GLU A 157 -7.92 7.78 8.76
C GLU A 157 -7.43 9.20 8.41
N LEU A 158 -7.50 9.60 7.13
CA LEU A 158 -7.11 10.95 6.71
C LEU A 158 -7.91 12.03 7.42
N THR A 159 -9.23 11.84 7.55
CA THR A 159 -10.12 12.78 8.27
C THR A 159 -9.70 12.94 9.72
N GLY A 160 -9.38 11.84 10.40
CA GLY A 160 -8.89 11.89 11.79
C GLY A 160 -7.55 12.62 11.92
N GLU A 161 -6.63 12.40 10.99
CA GLU A 161 -5.35 13.11 10.97
C GLU A 161 -5.53 14.61 10.70
N LEU A 162 -6.39 14.98 9.73
CA LEU A 162 -6.73 16.39 9.43
C LEU A 162 -7.38 17.09 10.64
N ALA A 163 -8.40 16.48 11.25
CA ALA A 163 -9.11 17.06 12.38
C ALA A 163 -8.20 17.25 13.62
N ASN A 164 -7.27 16.32 13.84
CA ASN A 164 -6.32 16.42 14.93
C ASN A 164 -5.26 17.51 14.70
N ALA A 165 -4.72 17.61 13.47
CA ALA A 165 -3.66 18.56 13.15
C ALA A 165 -4.17 20.00 12.92
N PHE A 166 -5.40 20.14 12.42
CA PHE A 166 -6.04 21.42 12.07
C PHE A 166 -7.44 21.52 12.69
N PRO A 167 -7.55 21.80 13.99
CA PRO A 167 -8.85 21.79 14.71
C PRO A 167 -9.88 22.77 14.18
N ASP A 168 -9.46 23.85 13.51
CA ASP A 168 -10.33 24.87 12.93
C ASP A 168 -10.73 24.55 11.47
N LEU A 169 -10.26 23.44 10.90
CA LEU A 169 -10.56 23.03 9.53
C LEU A 169 -11.94 22.38 9.45
N GLU A 170 -12.85 22.96 8.68
CA GLU A 170 -14.16 22.36 8.39
C GLU A 170 -14.00 21.17 7.46
N ILE A 171 -14.30 19.96 7.93
CA ILE A 171 -14.11 18.73 7.15
C ILE A 171 -15.43 18.12 6.73
N THR A 172 -15.59 17.84 5.44
CA THR A 172 -16.73 17.12 4.89
C THR A 172 -16.28 15.83 4.21
N ILE A 173 -16.82 14.70 4.66
CA ILE A 173 -16.69 13.40 3.96
C ILE A 173 -17.87 13.26 3.00
N VAL A 174 -17.59 12.87 1.74
CA VAL A 174 -18.61 12.52 0.75
C VAL A 174 -18.43 11.05 0.39
N GLU A 175 -19.44 10.23 0.71
CA GLU A 175 -19.45 8.80 0.45
C GLU A 175 -20.62 8.42 -0.47
N LYS A 176 -20.33 7.67 -1.53
CA LYS A 176 -21.36 7.22 -2.48
C LYS A 176 -22.27 6.12 -1.92
N GLY A 177 -21.75 5.32 -0.99
CA GLY A 177 -22.50 4.27 -0.30
C GLY A 177 -23.45 4.86 0.74
N ASP A 178 -24.46 4.10 1.14
CA ASP A 178 -25.47 4.53 2.13
C ASP A 178 -24.86 4.68 3.54
N GLU A 179 -23.69 4.16 3.78
CA GLU A 179 -22.94 4.25 5.04
C GLU A 179 -21.42 4.32 4.80
N ILE A 180 -20.68 4.87 5.77
CA ILE A 180 -19.21 4.77 5.77
C ILE A 180 -18.77 3.32 5.98
N LEU A 181 -17.50 3.01 5.63
CA LEU A 181 -16.95 1.66 5.79
C LEU A 181 -17.84 0.59 5.16
N SER A 182 -18.38 0.86 3.96
CA SER A 182 -19.30 -0.01 3.22
C SER A 182 -18.67 -1.31 2.72
N THR A 183 -17.36 -1.51 2.88
CA THR A 183 -16.67 -2.76 2.53
C THR A 183 -17.28 -3.94 3.30
N PRO A 184 -17.62 -5.05 2.62
CA PRO A 184 -18.14 -6.24 3.29
C PRO A 184 -17.19 -6.77 4.36
N GLY A 185 -17.74 -7.21 5.50
CA GLY A 185 -16.99 -7.77 6.63
C GLY A 185 -16.78 -6.80 7.79
N TYR A 186 -16.98 -5.50 7.59
CA TYR A 186 -17.02 -4.55 8.71
C TYR A 186 -18.39 -4.58 9.40
N SER A 187 -18.37 -4.62 10.73
CA SER A 187 -19.59 -4.76 11.53
C SER A 187 -20.32 -3.42 11.71
N PRO A 188 -21.63 -3.45 11.99
CA PRO A 188 -22.37 -2.25 12.38
C PRO A 188 -21.78 -1.56 13.61
N GLY A 189 -21.21 -2.32 14.57
CA GLY A 189 -20.58 -1.78 15.77
C GLY A 189 -19.36 -0.92 15.46
N LEU A 190 -18.50 -1.35 14.52
CA LEU A 190 -17.37 -0.54 14.06
C LEU A 190 -17.84 0.78 13.44
N ARG A 191 -18.86 0.71 12.57
CA ARG A 191 -19.42 1.91 11.91
C ARG A 191 -20.02 2.88 12.90
N ALA A 192 -20.76 2.38 13.89
CA ALA A 192 -21.37 3.21 14.93
C ALA A 192 -20.30 3.96 15.72
N GLU A 193 -19.27 3.26 16.20
CA GLU A 193 -18.17 3.83 16.97
C GLU A 193 -17.42 4.91 16.16
N ILE A 194 -17.08 4.63 14.90
CA ILE A 194 -16.42 5.62 14.03
C ILE A 194 -17.33 6.82 13.75
N SER A 195 -18.61 6.61 13.49
CA SER A 195 -19.56 7.69 13.21
C SER A 195 -19.72 8.63 14.43
N GLU A 196 -19.77 8.07 15.64
CA GLU A 196 -19.83 8.85 16.87
C GLU A 196 -18.56 9.71 17.05
N GLN A 197 -17.39 9.13 16.83
CA GLN A 197 -16.12 9.84 16.95
C GLN A 197 -15.96 10.93 15.87
N LEU A 198 -16.41 10.69 14.64
CA LEU A 198 -16.42 11.71 13.58
C LEU A 198 -17.34 12.88 13.94
N ALA A 199 -18.50 12.60 14.55
CA ALA A 199 -19.40 13.65 15.03
C ALA A 199 -18.77 14.46 16.18
N GLN A 200 -18.06 13.81 17.11
CA GLN A 200 -17.30 14.49 18.18
C GLN A 200 -16.20 15.42 17.62
N LEU A 201 -15.58 15.05 16.48
CA LEU A 201 -14.60 15.86 15.76
C LEU A 201 -15.25 16.98 14.92
N GLY A 202 -16.57 17.11 14.91
CA GLY A 202 -17.29 18.12 14.12
C GLY A 202 -17.29 17.83 12.60
N VAL A 203 -16.98 16.61 12.19
CA VAL A 203 -16.91 16.23 10.77
C VAL A 203 -18.32 16.08 10.19
N ARG A 204 -18.58 16.74 9.08
CA ARG A 204 -19.80 16.54 8.29
C ARG A 204 -19.66 15.30 7.41
N VAL A 205 -20.58 14.35 7.54
CA VAL A 205 -20.62 13.13 6.71
C VAL A 205 -21.84 13.14 5.81
N ILE A 206 -21.64 13.05 4.50
CA ILE A 206 -22.69 12.95 3.47
C ILE A 206 -22.58 11.57 2.85
N THR A 207 -23.55 10.71 3.08
CA THR A 207 -23.64 9.35 2.53
C THR A 207 -24.70 9.27 1.43
N GLY A 208 -24.73 8.16 0.66
CA GLY A 208 -25.66 7.98 -0.45
C GLY A 208 -25.45 9.00 -1.58
N SER A 209 -24.32 9.69 -1.61
CA SER A 209 -24.06 10.81 -2.50
C SER A 209 -22.74 10.65 -3.25
N GLU A 210 -22.82 10.53 -4.56
CA GLU A 210 -21.65 10.53 -5.46
C GLU A 210 -21.48 11.93 -6.07
N LEU A 211 -20.25 12.43 -6.17
CA LEU A 211 -19.99 13.68 -6.89
C LEU A 211 -20.35 13.54 -8.38
N ALA A 212 -21.01 14.53 -8.95
CA ALA A 212 -21.30 14.59 -10.37
C ALA A 212 -20.02 14.81 -11.19
N TYR A 213 -19.06 15.56 -10.63
CA TYR A 213 -17.72 15.81 -11.17
C TYR A 213 -16.74 16.11 -10.03
N LEU A 214 -15.47 15.87 -10.28
CA LEU A 214 -14.40 16.18 -9.32
C LEU A 214 -14.02 17.67 -9.40
N PRO A 215 -13.48 18.25 -8.30
CA PRO A 215 -12.88 19.58 -8.36
C PRO A 215 -11.83 19.70 -9.46
N PRO A 216 -11.70 20.85 -10.13
CA PRO A 216 -10.80 21.02 -11.28
C PRO A 216 -9.32 21.06 -10.89
N GLN A 217 -8.98 21.41 -9.63
CA GLN A 217 -7.62 21.41 -9.12
C GLN A 217 -7.15 20.00 -8.74
N ASN A 218 -5.83 19.80 -8.65
CA ASN A 218 -5.30 18.52 -8.19
C ASN A 218 -5.61 18.29 -6.72
N VAL A 219 -5.55 17.03 -6.34
CA VAL A 219 -5.67 16.60 -4.94
C VAL A 219 -4.58 17.26 -4.08
N GLY A 220 -5.00 17.93 -3.01
CA GLY A 220 -4.11 18.63 -2.08
C GLY A 220 -3.72 20.06 -2.50
N ASP A 221 -4.15 20.54 -3.69
CA ASP A 221 -3.94 21.92 -4.09
C ASP A 221 -4.95 22.85 -3.40
N LEU A 222 -4.47 24.01 -2.93
CA LEU A 222 -5.29 25.03 -2.30
C LEU A 222 -5.93 25.92 -3.36
N ALA A 223 -7.19 25.71 -3.63
CA ALA A 223 -8.01 26.58 -4.49
C ALA A 223 -9.49 26.39 -4.12
N HIS A 224 -10.22 27.48 -3.96
CA HIS A 224 -11.65 27.41 -3.70
C HIS A 224 -12.39 26.72 -4.85
N PHE A 225 -13.30 25.81 -4.54
CA PHE A 225 -14.14 25.11 -5.50
C PHE A 225 -15.57 24.98 -5.01
N MET A 226 -16.47 24.79 -5.97
CA MET A 226 -17.83 24.33 -5.75
C MET A 226 -18.07 23.14 -6.66
N VAL A 227 -18.59 22.05 -6.10
CA VAL A 227 -18.99 20.83 -6.83
C VAL A 227 -20.41 20.44 -6.44
N GLU A 228 -21.04 19.63 -7.27
CA GLU A 228 -22.37 19.09 -6.98
C GLU A 228 -22.32 17.57 -6.85
N THR A 229 -23.18 17.05 -6.01
CA THR A 229 -23.47 15.61 -5.98
C THR A 229 -24.47 15.27 -7.08
N LYS A 230 -24.56 13.98 -7.44
CA LYS A 230 -25.60 13.50 -8.38
C LYS A 230 -27.02 13.71 -7.85
N ASN A 231 -27.17 13.94 -6.55
CA ASN A 231 -28.45 14.24 -5.91
C ASN A 231 -28.78 15.75 -5.93
N GLY A 232 -27.88 16.60 -6.43
CA GLY A 232 -28.06 18.05 -6.56
C GLY A 232 -27.61 18.87 -5.35
N ASP A 233 -26.94 18.25 -4.36
CA ASP A 233 -26.38 18.97 -3.23
C ASP A 233 -25.09 19.68 -3.64
N ALA A 234 -24.98 20.98 -3.36
CA ALA A 234 -23.76 21.75 -3.57
C ALA A 234 -22.80 21.57 -2.38
N ILE A 235 -21.52 21.39 -2.69
CA ILE A 235 -20.43 21.27 -1.71
C ILE A 235 -19.33 22.26 -2.10
N GLU A 236 -18.96 23.13 -1.18
CA GLU A 236 -17.86 24.07 -1.32
C GLU A 236 -16.67 23.63 -0.47
N GLY A 237 -15.46 23.99 -0.93
CA GLY A 237 -14.24 23.73 -0.17
C GLY A 237 -13.02 24.44 -0.75
N ASP A 238 -11.94 24.45 0.03
CA ASP A 238 -10.66 25.08 -0.35
C ASP A 238 -9.63 24.06 -0.77
N ILE A 239 -9.74 22.81 -0.25
CA ILE A 239 -8.83 21.71 -0.56
C ILE A 239 -9.61 20.39 -0.59
N TRP A 240 -9.20 19.43 -1.41
CA TRP A 240 -9.89 18.15 -1.49
C TRP A 240 -8.94 16.96 -1.60
N PHE A 241 -9.45 15.79 -1.20
CA PHE A 241 -8.72 14.53 -1.19
C PHE A 241 -9.55 13.42 -1.82
N GLN A 242 -8.92 12.62 -2.69
CA GLN A 242 -9.53 11.45 -3.28
C GLN A 242 -9.11 10.20 -2.50
N CYS A 243 -10.05 9.62 -1.76
CA CYS A 243 -9.80 8.44 -0.91
C CYS A 243 -10.45 7.17 -1.46
N TYR A 244 -10.36 6.99 -2.79
CA TYR A 244 -10.79 5.79 -3.52
C TYR A 244 -9.94 5.63 -4.79
N GLY A 245 -10.07 4.47 -5.48
CA GLY A 245 -9.44 4.26 -6.79
C GLY A 245 -8.07 3.59 -6.72
N ALA A 246 -7.86 2.70 -5.76
CA ALA A 246 -6.69 1.81 -5.78
C ALA A 246 -6.62 1.02 -7.09
N ARG A 247 -5.43 0.97 -7.72
CA ARG A 247 -5.20 0.25 -8.97
C ARG A 247 -3.96 -0.61 -8.85
N PRO A 248 -4.06 -1.94 -9.06
CA PRO A 248 -2.89 -2.81 -9.15
C PRO A 248 -1.90 -2.32 -10.20
N VAL A 249 -0.61 -2.43 -9.91
CA VAL A 249 0.45 -2.00 -10.83
C VAL A 249 0.92 -3.21 -11.63
N THR A 250 0.18 -3.52 -12.70
CA THR A 250 0.40 -4.69 -13.57
C THR A 250 0.60 -4.33 -15.04
N GLY A 251 0.68 -3.04 -15.38
CA GLY A 251 0.80 -2.57 -16.77
C GLY A 251 2.01 -3.12 -17.52
N PHE A 252 3.08 -3.49 -16.84
CA PHE A 252 4.28 -4.12 -17.42
C PHE A 252 4.05 -5.58 -17.88
N LEU A 253 2.90 -6.16 -17.59
CA LEU A 253 2.47 -7.49 -18.03
C LEU A 253 1.63 -7.45 -19.31
N SER A 254 1.20 -6.27 -19.75
CA SER A 254 0.45 -6.12 -21.01
C SER A 254 1.32 -6.47 -22.22
N GLY A 255 0.75 -7.15 -23.20
CA GLY A 255 1.46 -7.65 -24.38
C GLY A 255 2.39 -8.84 -24.10
N THR A 256 2.23 -9.51 -22.95
CA THR A 256 3.00 -10.70 -22.55
C THR A 256 2.10 -11.93 -22.38
N ALA A 257 2.67 -13.09 -22.12
CA ALA A 257 1.91 -14.30 -21.78
C ALA A 257 1.08 -14.16 -20.50
N PHE A 258 1.34 -13.16 -19.67
CA PHE A 258 0.58 -12.86 -18.44
C PHE A 258 -0.69 -12.05 -18.69
N GLU A 259 -0.82 -11.34 -19.84
CA GLU A 259 -1.99 -10.48 -20.09
C GLU A 259 -3.33 -11.22 -19.99
N PRO A 260 -3.51 -12.45 -20.51
CA PRO A 260 -4.76 -13.20 -20.36
C PRO A 260 -5.11 -13.56 -18.92
N LEU A 261 -4.15 -13.46 -17.99
CA LEU A 261 -4.33 -13.75 -16.56
C LEU A 261 -4.71 -12.50 -15.76
N LEU A 262 -4.76 -11.33 -16.41
CA LEU A 262 -5.18 -10.08 -15.77
C LEU A 262 -6.70 -9.98 -15.74
N HIS A 263 -7.23 -9.70 -14.55
CA HIS A 263 -8.65 -9.39 -14.38
C HIS A 263 -8.98 -7.93 -14.79
N PRO A 264 -10.24 -7.58 -15.06
CA PRO A 264 -10.63 -6.22 -15.42
C PRO A 264 -10.28 -5.15 -14.38
N ASN A 265 -10.13 -5.53 -13.11
CA ASN A 265 -9.70 -4.65 -12.02
C ASN A 265 -8.17 -4.48 -11.95
N GLY A 266 -7.42 -5.12 -12.84
CA GLY A 266 -5.96 -5.07 -12.92
C GLY A 266 -5.22 -6.08 -12.05
N THR A 267 -5.90 -6.94 -11.27
CA THR A 267 -5.23 -8.00 -10.50
C THR A 267 -4.83 -9.17 -11.39
N ILE A 268 -3.78 -9.91 -11.00
CA ILE A 268 -3.32 -11.12 -11.69
C ILE A 268 -3.86 -12.39 -11.00
N ALA A 269 -4.27 -13.36 -11.81
CA ALA A 269 -4.77 -14.64 -11.33
C ALA A 269 -3.66 -15.50 -10.72
N VAL A 270 -3.84 -15.94 -9.47
CA VAL A 270 -2.92 -16.82 -8.76
C VAL A 270 -3.59 -18.13 -8.32
N GLU A 271 -2.78 -19.14 -8.07
CA GLU A 271 -3.17 -20.38 -7.39
C GLU A 271 -3.18 -20.18 -5.86
N PRO A 272 -3.75 -21.10 -5.08
CA PRO A 272 -3.65 -21.02 -3.62
C PRO A 272 -2.21 -20.97 -3.07
N THR A 273 -1.25 -21.53 -3.79
CA THR A 273 0.19 -21.45 -3.50
C THR A 273 0.83 -20.10 -3.82
N LEU A 274 0.03 -19.15 -4.34
CA LEU A 274 0.45 -17.84 -4.85
C LEU A 274 1.34 -17.88 -6.10
N ARG A 275 1.46 -19.04 -6.75
CA ARG A 275 2.01 -19.09 -8.12
C ARG A 275 1.04 -18.40 -9.08
N VAL A 276 1.59 -17.70 -10.05
CA VAL A 276 0.80 -17.18 -11.17
C VAL A 276 0.29 -18.35 -11.99
N LYS A 277 -1.02 -18.40 -12.28
CA LYS A 277 -1.64 -19.55 -12.95
C LYS A 277 -0.92 -19.94 -14.23
N GLY A 278 -0.54 -21.21 -14.32
CA GLY A 278 0.16 -21.78 -15.47
C GLY A 278 1.66 -21.42 -15.58
N HIS A 279 2.25 -20.89 -14.50
CA HIS A 279 3.67 -20.54 -14.45
C HIS A 279 4.33 -21.11 -13.20
N ASP A 280 5.18 -22.11 -13.33
CA ASP A 280 5.75 -22.87 -12.20
C ASP A 280 6.70 -22.04 -11.33
N ASN A 281 7.43 -21.08 -11.92
CA ASN A 281 8.50 -20.33 -11.28
C ASN A 281 8.17 -18.83 -11.14
N VAL A 282 6.90 -18.43 -11.32
CA VAL A 282 6.46 -17.05 -11.17
C VAL A 282 5.39 -16.97 -10.10
N TYR A 283 5.64 -16.13 -9.09
CA TYR A 283 4.76 -15.90 -7.96
C TYR A 283 4.26 -14.46 -7.93
N ALA A 284 3.16 -14.20 -7.22
CA ALA A 284 2.69 -12.86 -7.00
C ALA A 284 2.20 -12.68 -5.55
N VAL A 285 2.46 -11.48 -4.97
CA VAL A 285 2.06 -11.15 -3.58
C VAL A 285 1.51 -9.74 -3.47
N GLY A 286 0.63 -9.55 -2.50
CA GLY A 286 0.07 -8.25 -2.13
C GLY A 286 -1.06 -7.80 -3.06
N ASP A 287 -1.17 -6.48 -3.25
CA ASP A 287 -2.34 -5.85 -3.88
C ASP A 287 -2.57 -6.28 -5.33
N ILE A 288 -1.56 -6.81 -6.00
CA ILE A 288 -1.67 -7.24 -7.41
C ILE A 288 -2.37 -8.59 -7.57
N THR A 289 -2.49 -9.41 -6.53
CA THR A 289 -3.12 -10.73 -6.61
C THR A 289 -4.64 -10.63 -6.67
N ASP A 290 -5.30 -11.63 -7.23
CA ASP A 290 -6.77 -11.76 -7.25
C ASP A 290 -7.34 -12.38 -5.95
N VAL A 291 -6.49 -12.61 -4.94
CA VAL A 291 -6.93 -13.08 -3.62
C VAL A 291 -7.99 -12.14 -3.06
N ARG A 292 -9.14 -12.73 -2.66
CA ARG A 292 -10.30 -11.96 -2.18
C ARG A 292 -10.16 -11.61 -0.71
N GLU A 293 -9.48 -10.52 -0.44
CA GLU A 293 -9.30 -9.94 0.89
C GLU A 293 -9.01 -8.44 0.78
N SER A 294 -9.12 -7.72 1.89
CA SER A 294 -8.69 -6.32 1.97
C SER A 294 -7.17 -6.21 1.75
N LYS A 295 -6.78 -5.35 0.82
CA LYS A 295 -5.38 -5.16 0.42
C LYS A 295 -4.63 -4.38 1.49
N ARG A 296 -3.97 -5.09 2.41
CA ARG A 296 -3.26 -4.55 3.58
C ARG A 296 -1.80 -4.99 3.61
N ALA A 297 -0.97 -4.22 4.29
CA ALA A 297 0.45 -4.52 4.48
C ALA A 297 0.67 -5.89 5.15
N ASP A 298 -0.19 -6.24 6.12
CA ASP A 298 -0.11 -7.52 6.82
C ASP A 298 -0.46 -8.70 5.91
N ALA A 299 -1.53 -8.62 5.12
CA ALA A 299 -1.88 -9.63 4.14
C ALA A 299 -0.73 -9.86 3.13
N ALA A 300 -0.13 -8.79 2.62
CA ALA A 300 1.03 -8.90 1.72
C ALA A 300 2.23 -9.61 2.38
N ARG A 301 2.48 -9.38 3.68
CA ARG A 301 3.54 -10.08 4.43
C ARG A 301 3.22 -11.55 4.69
N GLN A 302 1.96 -11.88 4.97
CA GLN A 302 1.53 -13.27 5.12
C GLN A 302 1.62 -14.03 3.80
N GLN A 303 1.16 -13.46 2.70
CA GLN A 303 1.34 -13.99 1.35
C GLN A 303 2.83 -14.21 1.02
N ALA A 304 3.69 -13.24 1.37
CA ALA A 304 5.14 -13.36 1.17
C ALA A 304 5.74 -14.57 1.89
N ARG A 305 5.28 -14.90 3.11
CA ARG A 305 5.74 -16.10 3.85
C ARG A 305 5.39 -17.41 3.12
N VAL A 306 4.21 -17.47 2.52
CA VAL A 306 3.80 -18.62 1.70
C VAL A 306 4.69 -18.75 0.48
N VAL A 307 4.99 -17.66 -0.21
CA VAL A 307 5.89 -17.68 -1.38
C VAL A 307 7.31 -18.08 -0.99
N ILE A 308 7.82 -17.59 0.15
CA ILE A 308 9.14 -18.00 0.67
C ILE A 308 9.15 -19.52 0.92
N ALA A 309 8.14 -20.05 1.61
CA ALA A 309 8.06 -21.49 1.90
C ALA A 309 8.02 -22.33 0.60
N ASN A 310 7.23 -21.92 -0.38
CA ASN A 310 7.10 -22.63 -1.64
C ASN A 310 8.37 -22.59 -2.49
N ILE A 311 9.04 -21.44 -2.59
CA ILE A 311 10.32 -21.35 -3.30
C ILE A 311 11.38 -22.17 -2.55
N SER A 312 11.43 -22.11 -1.21
CA SER A 312 12.36 -22.91 -0.42
C SER A 312 12.18 -24.42 -0.69
N ALA A 313 10.92 -24.91 -0.69
CA ALA A 313 10.63 -26.32 -1.02
C ALA A 313 11.13 -26.70 -2.43
N GLN A 314 10.86 -25.85 -3.43
CA GLN A 314 11.36 -26.09 -4.79
C GLN A 314 12.90 -26.11 -4.87
N LEU A 315 13.61 -25.29 -4.07
CA LEU A 315 15.07 -25.30 -3.99
C LEU A 315 15.60 -26.61 -3.40
N GLU A 316 14.83 -27.27 -2.54
CA GLU A 316 15.13 -28.57 -1.96
C GLU A 316 14.67 -29.75 -2.86
N GLY A 317 14.02 -29.45 -3.99
CA GLY A 317 13.49 -30.46 -4.91
C GLY A 317 12.15 -31.03 -4.49
N GLU A 318 11.43 -30.32 -3.59
CA GLU A 318 10.10 -30.65 -3.12
C GLU A 318 9.02 -29.87 -3.88
N ASP A 319 7.78 -30.37 -3.86
CA ASP A 319 6.65 -29.69 -4.46
C ASP A 319 6.21 -28.48 -3.60
N PRO A 320 5.88 -27.32 -4.22
CA PRO A 320 5.38 -26.14 -3.53
C PRO A 320 3.90 -26.33 -3.16
N ASP A 321 3.63 -26.86 -1.97
CA ASP A 321 2.29 -27.24 -1.50
C ASP A 321 1.72 -26.30 -0.42
N THR A 322 2.51 -25.37 0.10
CA THR A 322 2.04 -24.39 1.09
C THR A 322 1.02 -23.44 0.46
N THR A 323 -0.19 -23.40 1.02
CA THR A 323 -1.30 -22.58 0.53
C THR A 323 -1.56 -21.36 1.40
N TYR A 324 -2.04 -20.29 0.79
CA TYR A 324 -2.49 -19.09 1.47
C TYR A 324 -4.00 -19.12 1.69
N GLU A 325 -4.40 -18.95 2.93
CA GLU A 325 -5.80 -18.79 3.31
C GLU A 325 -6.08 -17.32 3.66
N PRO A 326 -6.97 -16.63 2.90
CA PRO A 326 -7.34 -15.26 3.22
C PRO A 326 -7.91 -15.13 4.63
N THR A 327 -7.43 -14.15 5.37
CA THR A 327 -7.96 -13.88 6.71
C THR A 327 -9.31 -13.21 6.64
N LYS A 328 -10.19 -13.50 7.62
CA LYS A 328 -11.43 -12.73 7.79
C LYS A 328 -11.12 -11.25 8.01
N GLU A 329 -12.09 -10.38 7.68
CA GLU A 329 -11.90 -8.94 7.81
C GLU A 329 -11.71 -8.50 9.26
N TRP A 330 -10.57 -7.89 9.50
CA TRP A 330 -10.24 -7.15 10.71
C TRP A 330 -9.62 -5.81 10.33
N VAL A 331 -9.67 -4.82 11.20
CA VAL A 331 -9.06 -3.51 10.92
C VAL A 331 -8.70 -2.82 12.24
N ILE A 332 -7.57 -2.12 12.23
CA ILE A 332 -7.21 -1.15 13.27
C ILE A 332 -7.26 0.21 12.57
N LEU A 333 -8.25 1.02 12.93
CA LEU A 333 -8.59 2.26 12.23
C LEU A 333 -8.43 3.46 13.17
N PRO A 334 -7.23 4.06 13.26
CA PRO A 334 -7.03 5.25 14.06
C PRO A 334 -7.72 6.47 13.43
N LEU A 335 -8.19 7.39 14.27
CA LEU A 335 -8.63 8.73 13.94
C LEU A 335 -7.67 9.72 14.59
N GLY A 336 -6.55 9.99 13.92
CA GLY A 336 -5.44 10.70 14.53
C GLY A 336 -4.72 9.87 15.60
N PRO A 337 -3.91 10.49 16.49
CA PRO A 337 -3.07 9.76 17.43
C PRO A 337 -3.82 9.15 18.62
N THR A 338 -5.00 9.63 18.98
CA THR A 338 -5.67 9.31 20.25
C THR A 338 -7.09 8.75 20.11
N MET A 339 -7.68 8.81 18.93
CA MET A 339 -9.04 8.34 18.64
C MET A 339 -9.01 7.19 17.65
N GLY A 340 -10.18 6.62 17.37
CA GLY A 340 -10.36 5.55 16.40
C GLY A 340 -11.10 4.35 16.98
N ALA A 341 -11.33 3.36 16.15
CA ALA A 341 -11.91 2.08 16.55
C ALA A 341 -11.28 0.92 15.78
N SER A 342 -11.28 -0.24 16.38
CA SER A 342 -10.75 -1.44 15.75
C SER A 342 -11.77 -2.56 15.77
N GLN A 343 -11.80 -3.33 14.69
CA GLN A 343 -12.49 -4.60 14.63
C GLN A 343 -11.46 -5.71 14.60
N LEU A 344 -11.44 -6.53 15.63
CA LEU A 344 -10.59 -7.72 15.72
C LEU A 344 -11.44 -8.99 15.70
N LEU A 345 -10.79 -10.10 15.47
CA LEU A 345 -11.41 -11.41 15.56
C LEU A 345 -10.78 -12.17 16.73
N ASP A 346 -11.61 -12.69 17.61
CA ASP A 346 -11.18 -13.61 18.63
C ASP A 346 -10.88 -15.01 18.06
N SER A 347 -10.27 -15.90 18.83
CA SER A 347 -9.84 -17.23 18.37
C SER A 347 -10.98 -18.12 17.87
N ASP A 348 -12.20 -17.86 18.30
CA ASP A 348 -13.44 -18.54 17.84
C ASP A 348 -14.05 -17.84 16.60
N GLY A 349 -13.46 -16.74 16.12
CA GLY A 349 -13.91 -15.95 14.99
C GLY A 349 -15.03 -14.95 15.34
N ALA A 350 -15.31 -14.73 16.63
CA ALA A 350 -16.21 -13.67 17.07
C ALA A 350 -15.59 -12.28 16.83
N VAL A 351 -16.46 -11.33 16.45
CA VAL A 351 -16.05 -9.94 16.22
C VAL A 351 -15.99 -9.21 17.55
N ARG A 352 -14.84 -8.58 17.83
CA ARG A 352 -14.63 -7.70 18.97
C ARG A 352 -14.29 -6.30 18.51
N ILE A 353 -15.02 -5.29 19.04
CA ILE A 353 -14.76 -3.89 18.77
C ILE A 353 -13.94 -3.32 19.92
N LEU A 354 -12.86 -2.62 19.57
CA LEU A 354 -12.04 -1.84 20.49
C LEU A 354 -12.32 -0.37 20.24
N GLY A 355 -12.43 0.41 21.31
CA GLY A 355 -12.62 1.87 21.25
C GLY A 355 -11.30 2.64 21.07
N ALA A 356 -11.38 3.95 21.27
CA ALA A 356 -10.32 4.91 20.98
C ALA A 356 -8.99 4.60 21.66
N GLU A 357 -8.98 4.42 22.99
CA GLU A 357 -7.75 4.20 23.78
C GLU A 357 -6.97 2.98 23.30
N GLN A 358 -7.63 1.83 23.17
CA GLN A 358 -6.99 0.58 22.72
C GLN A 358 -6.54 0.66 21.26
N THR A 359 -7.32 1.32 20.39
CA THR A 359 -6.93 1.53 18.99
C THR A 359 -5.71 2.43 18.87
N ALA A 360 -5.65 3.51 19.65
CA ALA A 360 -4.51 4.42 19.69
C ALA A 360 -3.25 3.70 20.20
N GLU A 361 -3.36 2.87 21.25
CA GLU A 361 -2.24 2.08 21.77
C GLU A 361 -1.68 1.09 20.76
N ILE A 362 -2.54 0.38 20.00
CA ILE A 362 -2.10 -0.63 19.03
C ILE A 362 -1.47 0.00 17.79
N LYS A 363 -2.02 1.08 17.25
CA LYS A 363 -1.57 1.66 15.96
C LYS A 363 -1.44 3.18 16.00
N GLY A 364 -2.31 3.90 16.68
CA GLY A 364 -2.42 5.36 16.59
C GLY A 364 -1.14 6.12 16.96
N THR A 365 -0.36 5.60 17.89
CA THR A 365 0.83 6.29 18.43
C THR A 365 2.02 6.22 17.46
N ASP A 366 2.37 5.02 16.99
CA ASP A 366 3.60 4.74 16.21
C ASP A 366 3.31 4.42 14.74
N LEU A 367 2.08 4.15 14.38
CA LEU A 367 1.67 3.71 13.03
C LEU A 367 2.54 2.56 12.49
N MET A 368 3.04 1.70 13.37
CA MET A 368 3.92 0.55 13.06
C MET A 368 5.29 0.92 12.48
N VAL A 369 5.77 2.13 12.65
CA VAL A 369 7.09 2.59 12.16
C VAL A 369 8.21 1.74 12.74
N SER A 370 8.21 1.48 14.04
CA SER A 370 9.22 0.64 14.72
C SER A 370 9.30 -0.77 14.14
N VAL A 371 8.15 -1.38 13.84
CA VAL A 371 8.07 -2.72 13.23
C VAL A 371 8.71 -2.73 11.85
N ILE A 372 8.42 -1.71 11.03
CA ILE A 372 8.96 -1.62 9.67
C ILE A 372 10.46 -1.29 9.67
N ARG A 373 10.93 -0.41 10.57
CA ARG A 373 12.37 -0.17 10.75
C ARG A 373 13.12 -1.46 11.06
N SER A 374 12.60 -2.27 12.01
CA SER A 374 13.16 -3.58 12.34
C SER A 374 13.13 -4.54 11.13
N GLN A 375 12.05 -4.56 10.36
CA GLN A 375 11.96 -5.37 9.14
C GLN A 375 13.02 -5.00 8.11
N LEU A 376 13.37 -3.71 7.99
CA LEU A 376 14.38 -3.19 7.08
C LEU A 376 15.80 -3.21 7.68
N ASN A 377 16.02 -3.81 8.84
CA ASN A 377 17.29 -3.82 9.60
C ASN A 377 17.82 -2.41 9.89
N LEU A 378 16.90 -1.47 10.14
CA LEU A 378 17.24 -0.09 10.51
C LEU A 378 17.20 0.08 12.03
N PRO A 379 18.08 0.92 12.60
CA PRO A 379 18.13 1.20 14.03
C PRO A 379 16.89 1.89 14.55
#